data_d7078bd62ce32a2541c5a20e7b20a2ca
#
_entry.id   d7078bd62ce32a2541c5a20e7b20a2ca
#
_cell.length_a   1.000
_cell.length_b   1.000
_cell.length_c   1.000
_cell.angle_alpha   90.00
_cell.angle_beta   90.00
_cell.angle_gamma   90.00
#
_symmetry.space_group_name_H-M   'P 1'
#
loop_
_entity.id
_entity.type
_entity.pdbx_description
1 polymer ?
#
loop_
_entity_poly.entity_id
_entity_poly.type
_entity_poly.pdbx_seq_one_letter_code
_entity_poly.pdbx_strand_id
1 'polypeptide(L)'
;GKAVPLFSLGLLDDDGKIVRDPAFPDLPTFNEVYQARHGEAPSGPAYEAFRKFFASGFALQKLIMVPRDTPQELVDAYRDAAREFVATDEFKQDAEAQLGPYTPVIGDVIQRHLEDAMSIDEATREWLAKWLEEKHNARI
;
A
#
# COMPACT_ATOMS: atom_id res chain seq x y z
N GLY A 1 -30.36 1.41 12.48
CA GLY A 1 -29.03 1.90 12.72
C GLY A 1 -28.15 1.55 11.55
N LYS A 2 -27.45 2.54 11.04
CA LYS A 2 -26.48 2.35 9.97
C LYS A 2 -25.08 2.40 10.58
N ALA A 3 -24.13 1.71 10.00
CA ALA A 3 -22.72 1.83 10.38
C ALA A 3 -22.22 3.26 10.10
N VAL A 4 -21.37 3.77 10.98
CA VAL A 4 -20.68 5.05 10.79
C VAL A 4 -19.22 4.72 10.63
N PRO A 5 -18.59 5.05 9.49
CA PRO A 5 -17.16 4.85 9.29
C PRO A 5 -16.39 5.82 10.21
N LEU A 6 -15.35 5.32 10.86
CA LEU A 6 -14.53 6.14 11.77
C LEU A 6 -13.24 6.62 11.10
N PHE A 7 -12.65 5.80 10.25
CA PHE A 7 -11.44 6.12 9.47
C PHE A 7 -11.31 5.14 8.29
N SER A 8 -10.46 5.50 7.33
CA SER A 8 -9.97 4.61 6.29
C SER A 8 -8.53 4.15 6.60
N LEU A 9 -8.08 3.08 5.96
CA LEU A 9 -6.67 2.71 5.99
C LEU A 9 -5.83 3.61 5.08
N GLY A 10 -6.47 4.27 4.11
CA GLY A 10 -5.82 5.16 3.16
C GLY A 10 -5.14 4.44 2.00
N LEU A 11 -4.29 5.17 1.31
CA LEU A 11 -3.41 4.68 0.24
C LEU A 11 -1.96 5.08 0.53
N LEU A 12 -1.01 4.45 -0.17
CA LEU A 12 0.38 4.91 -0.21
C LEU A 12 0.54 5.96 -1.31
N ASP A 13 1.15 7.10 -0.97
CA ASP A 13 1.66 8.04 -1.96
C ASP A 13 3.00 7.55 -2.56
N ASP A 14 3.56 8.32 -3.48
CA ASP A 14 4.83 7.99 -4.15
C ASP A 14 6.03 7.89 -3.19
N ASP A 15 5.94 8.50 -2.01
CA ASP A 15 6.93 8.45 -0.94
C ASP A 15 6.68 7.31 0.06
N GLY A 16 5.63 6.50 -0.15
CA GLY A 16 5.25 5.39 0.74
C GLY A 16 4.56 5.85 2.03
N LYS A 17 4.04 7.07 2.09
CA LYS A 17 3.25 7.57 3.20
C LYS A 17 1.78 7.21 3.01
N ILE A 18 1.11 6.92 4.12
CA ILE A 18 -0.33 6.70 4.13
C ILE A 18 -1.04 8.05 4.02
N VAL A 19 -1.77 8.22 2.93
CA VAL A 19 -2.62 9.39 2.64
C VAL A 19 -4.09 8.99 2.56
N ARG A 20 -4.99 9.97 2.55
CA ARG A 20 -6.43 9.70 2.45
C ARG A 20 -6.78 8.99 1.16
N ASP A 21 -7.74 8.07 1.27
CA ASP A 21 -8.30 7.33 0.14
C ASP A 21 -9.12 8.27 -0.75
N PRO A 22 -8.84 8.36 -2.07
CA PRO A 22 -9.59 9.22 -2.98
C PRO A 22 -11.07 8.84 -3.13
N ALA A 23 -11.44 7.59 -2.80
CA ALA A 23 -12.85 7.18 -2.75
C ALA A 23 -13.58 7.77 -1.53
N PHE A 24 -12.85 8.17 -0.49
CA PHE A 24 -13.40 8.70 0.76
C PHE A 24 -12.59 9.90 1.26
N PRO A 25 -12.51 11.00 0.48
CA PRO A 25 -11.61 12.14 0.75
C PRO A 25 -11.90 12.85 2.09
N ASP A 26 -13.15 12.80 2.55
CA ASP A 26 -13.58 13.41 3.82
C ASP A 26 -13.35 12.50 5.02
N LEU A 27 -13.04 11.23 4.81
CA LEU A 27 -12.80 10.28 5.89
C LEU A 27 -11.31 10.33 6.28
N PRO A 28 -10.99 10.58 7.57
CA PRO A 28 -9.60 10.58 8.01
C PRO A 28 -8.96 9.20 7.89
N THR A 29 -7.66 9.17 7.75
CA THR A 29 -6.89 7.92 7.87
C THR A 29 -6.78 7.48 9.33
N PHE A 30 -6.42 6.21 9.56
CA PHE A 30 -6.05 5.71 10.89
C PHE A 30 -4.97 6.58 11.54
N ASN A 31 -3.94 6.99 10.78
CA ASN A 31 -2.85 7.83 11.27
C ASN A 31 -3.33 9.19 11.78
N GLU A 32 -4.23 9.84 11.04
CA GLU A 32 -4.80 11.13 11.44
C GLU A 32 -5.64 11.01 12.71
N VAL A 33 -6.46 9.96 12.83
CA VAL A 33 -7.27 9.69 14.03
C VAL A 33 -6.38 9.38 15.23
N TYR A 34 -5.33 8.58 15.03
CA TYR A 34 -4.37 8.26 16.07
C TYR A 34 -3.68 9.54 16.59
N GLN A 35 -3.14 10.34 15.66
CA GLN A 35 -2.48 11.61 16.00
C GLN A 35 -3.41 12.58 16.71
N ALA A 36 -4.65 12.71 16.24
CA ALA A 36 -5.64 13.60 16.90
C ALA A 36 -5.95 13.14 18.34
N ARG A 37 -5.92 11.84 18.60
CA ARG A 37 -6.23 11.27 19.91
C ARG A 37 -5.05 11.28 20.88
N HIS A 38 -3.83 11.07 20.39
CA HIS A 38 -2.63 10.86 21.21
C HIS A 38 -1.67 12.06 21.20
N GLY A 39 -1.87 13.04 20.32
CA GLY A 39 -1.01 14.20 20.16
C GLY A 39 0.26 13.97 19.34
N GLU A 40 0.52 12.73 18.94
CA GLU A 40 1.69 12.32 18.16
C GLU A 40 1.31 11.29 17.08
N ALA A 41 2.10 11.22 16.03
CA ALA A 41 1.93 10.22 14.98
C ALA A 41 2.21 8.81 15.51
N PRO A 42 1.52 7.76 15.00
CA PRO A 42 1.83 6.39 15.38
C PRO A 42 3.26 6.03 14.99
N SER A 43 3.93 5.26 15.85
CA SER A 43 5.34 4.87 15.67
C SER A 43 5.67 3.56 16.40
N GLY A 44 6.90 3.09 16.25
CA GLY A 44 7.39 1.89 16.89
C GLY A 44 7.09 0.58 16.14
N PRO A 45 7.61 -0.57 16.65
CA PRO A 45 7.59 -1.84 15.92
C PRO A 45 6.20 -2.33 15.53
N ALA A 46 5.20 -2.09 16.37
CA ALA A 46 3.81 -2.44 16.06
C ALA A 46 3.27 -1.69 14.84
N TYR A 47 3.56 -0.38 14.77
CA TYR A 47 3.15 0.44 13.65
C TYR A 47 3.94 0.12 12.38
N GLU A 48 5.24 -0.15 12.50
CA GLU A 48 6.05 -0.59 11.36
C GLU A 48 5.56 -1.94 10.80
N ALA A 49 5.26 -2.90 11.66
CA ALA A 49 4.64 -4.16 11.23
C ALA A 49 3.32 -3.90 10.48
N PHE A 50 2.43 -3.08 11.04
CA PHE A 50 1.19 -2.69 10.37
C PHE A 50 1.45 -2.07 9.00
N ARG A 51 2.39 -1.12 8.88
CA ARG A 51 2.75 -0.45 7.64
C ARG A 51 3.20 -1.44 6.56
N LYS A 52 4.06 -2.40 6.92
CA LYS A 52 4.56 -3.42 5.99
C LYS A 52 3.43 -4.35 5.50
N PHE A 53 2.56 -4.80 6.41
CA PHE A 53 1.40 -5.60 6.03
C PHE A 53 0.39 -4.82 5.20
N PHE A 54 0.16 -3.55 5.52
CA PHE A 54 -0.70 -2.69 4.74
C PHE A 54 -0.17 -2.51 3.30
N ALA A 55 1.13 -2.21 3.16
CA ALA A 55 1.77 -2.05 1.86
C ALA A 55 1.64 -3.33 1.02
N SER A 56 2.00 -4.49 1.57
CA SER A 56 1.96 -5.75 0.84
C SER A 56 0.55 -6.27 0.57
N GLY A 57 -0.37 -6.10 1.53
CA GLY A 57 -1.71 -6.68 1.47
C GLY A 57 -2.75 -5.83 0.75
N PHE A 58 -2.57 -4.51 0.71
CA PHE A 58 -3.53 -3.58 0.09
C PHE A 58 -2.93 -2.82 -1.10
N ALA A 59 -1.84 -2.10 -0.88
CA ALA A 59 -1.28 -1.25 -1.93
C ALA A 59 -0.68 -2.06 -3.10
N LEU A 60 -0.12 -3.23 -2.80
CA LEU A 60 0.56 -4.10 -3.78
C LEU A 60 -0.21 -5.39 -4.09
N GLN A 61 -1.50 -5.47 -3.76
CA GLN A 61 -2.28 -6.71 -3.94
C GLN A 61 -2.50 -7.13 -5.39
N LYS A 62 -2.36 -6.22 -6.34
CA LYS A 62 -2.50 -6.48 -7.78
C LYS A 62 -1.29 -5.95 -8.52
N LEU A 63 -0.37 -6.83 -8.83
CA LEU A 63 0.88 -6.51 -9.51
C LEU A 63 0.99 -7.25 -10.84
N ILE A 64 1.54 -6.56 -11.84
CA ILE A 64 2.06 -7.18 -13.05
C ILE A 64 3.58 -7.22 -12.90
N MET A 65 4.15 -8.41 -12.95
CA MET A 65 5.58 -8.63 -12.76
C MET A 65 6.16 -9.39 -13.97
N VAL A 66 7.41 -9.14 -14.24
CA VAL A 66 8.21 -9.89 -15.23
C VAL A 66 9.31 -10.68 -14.50
N PRO A 67 9.87 -11.75 -15.10
CA PRO A 67 10.99 -12.49 -14.53
C PRO A 67 12.17 -11.56 -14.19
N ARG A 68 12.93 -11.93 -13.15
CA ARG A 68 14.07 -11.13 -12.66
C ARG A 68 15.09 -10.79 -13.74
N ASP A 69 15.36 -11.72 -14.64
CA ASP A 69 16.40 -11.61 -15.68
C ASP A 69 15.86 -11.02 -17.00
N THR A 70 14.67 -10.39 -16.95
CA THR A 70 14.13 -9.69 -18.12
C THR A 70 15.02 -8.53 -18.48
N PRO A 71 15.49 -8.42 -19.75
CA PRO A 71 16.29 -7.29 -20.20
C PRO A 71 15.61 -5.95 -19.93
N GLN A 72 16.38 -4.95 -19.48
CA GLN A 72 15.84 -3.65 -19.08
C GLN A 72 15.05 -2.97 -20.21
N GLU A 73 15.49 -3.10 -21.45
CA GLU A 73 14.76 -2.56 -22.61
C GLU A 73 13.34 -3.12 -22.76
N LEU A 74 13.12 -4.40 -22.39
CA LEU A 74 11.79 -4.99 -22.40
C LEU A 74 10.95 -4.51 -21.23
N VAL A 75 11.57 -4.35 -20.05
CA VAL A 75 10.89 -3.77 -18.89
C VAL A 75 10.39 -2.36 -19.21
N ASP A 76 11.24 -1.54 -19.83
CA ASP A 76 10.91 -0.18 -20.22
C ASP A 76 9.82 -0.16 -21.29
N ALA A 77 9.90 -1.04 -22.29
CA ALA A 77 8.86 -1.18 -23.32
C ALA A 77 7.50 -1.56 -22.72
N TYR A 78 7.46 -2.49 -21.74
CA TYR A 78 6.22 -2.82 -21.03
C TYR A 78 5.69 -1.64 -20.21
N ARG A 79 6.55 -0.91 -19.53
CA ARG A 79 6.17 0.28 -18.76
C ARG A 79 5.61 1.39 -19.65
N ASP A 80 6.22 1.62 -20.81
CA ASP A 80 5.76 2.62 -21.76
C ASP A 80 4.42 2.21 -22.37
N ALA A 81 4.29 0.96 -22.81
CA ALA A 81 3.01 0.43 -23.29
C ALA A 81 1.90 0.52 -22.23
N ALA A 82 2.23 0.24 -20.95
CA ALA A 82 1.27 0.40 -19.86
C ALA A 82 0.86 1.86 -19.66
N ARG A 83 1.81 2.82 -19.73
CA ARG A 83 1.50 4.25 -19.63
C ARG A 83 0.60 4.72 -20.77
N GLU A 84 0.90 4.29 -22.00
CA GLU A 84 0.07 4.59 -23.16
C GLU A 84 -1.33 4.01 -23.01
N PHE A 85 -1.43 2.75 -22.57
CA PHE A 85 -2.71 2.06 -22.37
C PHE A 85 -3.60 2.75 -21.35
N VAL A 86 -3.07 3.06 -20.16
CA VAL A 86 -3.85 3.72 -19.10
C VAL A 86 -4.25 5.17 -19.45
N ALA A 87 -3.59 5.77 -20.43
CA ALA A 87 -3.94 7.11 -20.93
C ALA A 87 -5.11 7.10 -21.92
N THR A 88 -5.49 5.93 -22.47
CA THR A 88 -6.58 5.81 -23.45
C THR A 88 -7.94 6.11 -22.81
N ASP A 89 -8.87 6.62 -23.62
CA ASP A 89 -10.23 6.90 -23.15
C ASP A 89 -11.00 5.60 -22.87
N GLU A 90 -10.72 4.53 -23.62
CA GLU A 90 -11.29 3.21 -23.40
C GLU A 90 -10.91 2.67 -22.02
N PHE A 91 -9.61 2.70 -21.66
CA PHE A 91 -9.18 2.27 -20.33
C PHE A 91 -9.83 3.11 -19.23
N LYS A 92 -9.89 4.44 -19.37
CA LYS A 92 -10.47 5.32 -18.35
C LYS A 92 -11.95 5.03 -18.09
N GLN A 93 -12.72 4.75 -19.14
CA GLN A 93 -14.14 4.38 -19.01
C GLN A 93 -14.33 3.05 -18.28
N ASP A 94 -13.56 2.04 -18.67
CA ASP A 94 -13.63 0.72 -18.03
C ASP A 94 -13.07 0.75 -16.59
N ALA A 95 -12.00 1.50 -16.36
CA ALA A 95 -11.37 1.64 -15.06
C ALA A 95 -12.31 2.31 -14.04
N GLU A 96 -13.04 3.34 -14.43
CA GLU A 96 -14.00 4.00 -13.52
C GLU A 96 -15.05 3.02 -12.99
N ALA A 97 -15.52 2.10 -13.84
CA ALA A 97 -16.51 1.11 -13.46
C ALA A 97 -15.93 -0.03 -12.59
N GLN A 98 -14.66 -0.40 -12.76
CA GLN A 98 -14.06 -1.56 -12.12
C GLN A 98 -13.08 -1.21 -11.00
N LEU A 99 -12.34 -0.12 -11.13
CA LEU A 99 -11.33 0.34 -10.18
C LEU A 99 -11.82 1.53 -9.33
N GLY A 100 -12.89 2.22 -9.77
CA GLY A 100 -13.31 3.48 -9.14
C GLY A 100 -12.28 4.58 -9.35
N PRO A 101 -12.02 5.45 -8.36
CA PRO A 101 -11.13 6.62 -8.50
C PRO A 101 -9.63 6.25 -8.44
N TYR A 102 -9.28 4.96 -8.47
CA TYR A 102 -7.90 4.52 -8.35
C TYR A 102 -7.19 4.51 -9.70
N THR A 103 -5.96 5.02 -9.70
CA THR A 103 -5.09 5.05 -10.88
C THR A 103 -3.97 4.01 -10.72
N PRO A 104 -3.69 3.21 -11.77
CA PRO A 104 -2.55 2.31 -11.76
C PRO A 104 -1.23 3.07 -11.57
N VAL A 105 -0.36 2.59 -10.70
CA VAL A 105 0.99 3.13 -10.49
C VAL A 105 1.97 2.32 -11.34
N ILE A 106 2.80 3.01 -12.12
CA ILE A 106 3.70 2.39 -13.11
C ILE A 106 5.13 2.88 -12.90
N GLY A 107 6.08 1.93 -12.89
CA GLY A 107 7.51 2.24 -12.86
C GLY A 107 8.16 2.02 -11.50
N ASP A 108 9.23 2.79 -11.23
CA ASP A 108 10.13 2.55 -10.09
C ASP A 108 9.48 2.82 -8.73
N VAL A 109 8.39 3.57 -8.68
CA VAL A 109 7.61 3.78 -7.45
C VAL A 109 7.13 2.44 -6.89
N ILE A 110 6.56 1.58 -7.74
CA ILE A 110 6.08 0.25 -7.34
C ILE A 110 7.22 -0.63 -6.85
N GLN A 111 8.38 -0.57 -7.52
CA GLN A 111 9.55 -1.34 -7.09
C GLN A 111 10.01 -0.90 -5.70
N ARG A 112 10.12 0.40 -5.45
CA ARG A 112 10.48 0.93 -4.12
C ARG A 112 9.47 0.52 -3.04
N HIS A 113 8.16 0.59 -3.34
CA HIS A 113 7.12 0.15 -2.39
C HIS A 113 7.21 -1.35 -2.09
N LEU A 114 7.51 -2.18 -3.10
CA LEU A 114 7.71 -3.61 -2.91
C LEU A 114 8.95 -3.91 -2.06
N GLU A 115 10.08 -3.27 -2.36
CA GLU A 115 11.30 -3.40 -1.59
C GLU A 115 11.10 -2.96 -0.14
N ASP A 116 10.42 -1.83 0.10
CA ASP A 116 10.07 -1.38 1.45
C ASP A 116 9.16 -2.38 2.16
N ALA A 117 8.10 -2.85 1.50
CA ALA A 117 7.16 -3.81 2.08
C ALA A 117 7.82 -5.15 2.46
N MET A 118 8.82 -5.58 1.68
CA MET A 118 9.57 -6.83 1.91
C MET A 118 10.71 -6.68 2.92
N SER A 119 11.09 -5.46 3.28
CA SER A 119 12.15 -5.18 4.23
C SER A 119 11.57 -4.98 5.63
N ILE A 120 11.81 -5.92 6.54
CA ILE A 120 11.45 -5.80 7.96
C ILE A 120 12.74 -5.71 8.78
N ASP A 121 12.89 -4.64 9.58
CA ASP A 121 14.00 -4.52 10.50
C ASP A 121 13.93 -5.52 11.65
N GLU A 122 15.07 -5.77 12.30
CA GLU A 122 15.18 -6.80 13.34
C GLU A 122 14.24 -6.52 14.53
N ALA A 123 14.13 -5.26 14.97
CA ALA A 123 13.29 -4.90 16.11
C ALA A 123 11.80 -5.15 15.81
N THR A 124 11.37 -4.84 14.59
CA THR A 124 9.99 -5.12 14.13
C THR A 124 9.74 -6.62 14.02
N ARG A 125 10.71 -7.39 13.53
CA ARG A 125 10.61 -8.84 13.43
C ARG A 125 10.53 -9.50 14.81
N GLU A 126 11.40 -9.13 15.74
CA GLU A 126 11.39 -9.65 17.13
C GLU A 126 10.08 -9.32 17.83
N TRP A 127 9.62 -8.08 17.69
CA TRP A 127 8.35 -7.67 18.26
C TRP A 127 7.19 -8.52 17.71
N LEU A 128 7.13 -8.70 16.39
CA LEU A 128 6.09 -9.45 15.72
C LEU A 128 6.09 -10.93 16.15
N ALA A 129 7.27 -11.57 16.18
CA ALA A 129 7.42 -12.95 16.62
C ALA A 129 6.90 -13.15 18.06
N LYS A 130 7.32 -12.27 18.96
CA LYS A 130 6.87 -12.28 20.35
C LYS A 130 5.36 -12.06 20.47
N TRP A 131 4.83 -11.08 19.77
CA TRP A 131 3.40 -10.78 19.77
C TRP A 131 2.55 -11.95 19.25
N LEU A 132 2.98 -12.60 18.16
CA LEU A 132 2.30 -13.77 17.60
C LEU A 132 2.35 -14.95 18.57
N GLU A 133 3.47 -15.22 19.21
CA GLU A 133 3.59 -16.29 20.20
C GLU A 133 2.70 -16.03 21.43
N GLU A 134 2.76 -14.83 22.01
CA GLU A 134 2.03 -14.48 23.23
C GLU A 134 0.51 -14.37 23.03
N LYS A 135 0.07 -13.84 21.90
CA LYS A 135 -1.36 -13.53 21.66
C LYS A 135 -2.08 -14.57 20.83
N HIS A 136 -1.37 -15.28 19.98
CA HIS A 136 -1.97 -16.19 19.01
C HIS A 136 -1.41 -17.60 19.07
N ASN A 137 -0.44 -17.88 19.97
CA ASN A 137 0.27 -19.16 20.06
C ASN A 137 0.83 -19.61 18.70
N ALA A 138 1.29 -18.65 17.88
CA ALA A 138 1.87 -18.88 16.57
C ALA A 138 3.37 -18.54 16.59
N ARG A 139 4.18 -19.41 15.99
CA ARG A 139 5.64 -19.22 15.86
C ARG A 139 6.00 -19.00 14.40
N ILE A 140 6.86 -18.02 14.13
CA ILE A 140 7.42 -17.68 12.81
C ILE A 140 8.95 -17.76 12.86
#